data_7dcf2c16b3ff228d5e16ef464d865f1b
#
_entry.id   7dcf2c16b3ff228d5e16ef464d865f1b
#
_cell.length_a   1.000
_cell.length_b   1.000
_cell.length_c   1.000
_cell.angle_alpha   90.00
_cell.angle_beta   90.00
_cell.angle_gamma   90.00
#
_symmetry.space_group_name_H-M   'P 1'
#
loop_
_entity.id
_entity.type
_entity.pdbx_description
1 polymer ?
#
loop_
_entity_poly.entity_id
_entity_poly.type
_entity_poly.pdbx_seq_one_letter_code
_entity_poly.pdbx_strand_id
1 'polypeptide(L)'
;KIFEQAKIEFEKHIIKWGYQKSINDYIDCLFMSDIIPVTSNHDFFGISVMEAVFCNVWPILPDRLSYRELFKNKGHIENLYTNDNQLITKIEAAIKNIHQIRNQALKKVAQKYDWNRLARVYDSEIEKITK
;
A
#
# COMPACT_ATOMS: atom_id res chain seq x y z
N LYS A 1 -6.36 20.11 -13.07
CA LYS A 1 -6.11 21.44 -12.44
C LYS A 1 -5.42 21.32 -11.07
N ILE A 2 -6.02 20.63 -10.07
CA ILE A 2 -5.46 20.60 -8.71
C ILE A 2 -4.08 19.90 -8.67
N PHE A 3 -3.92 18.79 -9.37
CA PHE A 3 -2.63 18.07 -9.45
C PHE A 3 -1.55 18.86 -10.18
N GLU A 4 -1.91 19.65 -11.19
CA GLU A 4 -0.95 20.49 -11.91
C GLU A 4 -0.49 21.66 -11.04
N GLN A 5 -1.40 22.25 -10.25
CA GLN A 5 -1.04 23.26 -9.26
C GLN A 5 -0.12 22.68 -8.19
N ALA A 6 -0.47 21.53 -7.61
CA ALA A 6 0.36 20.85 -6.63
C ALA A 6 1.75 20.51 -7.19
N LYS A 7 1.84 20.07 -8.46
CA LYS A 7 3.12 19.78 -9.10
C LYS A 7 4.03 21.00 -9.16
N ILE A 8 3.47 22.18 -9.45
CA ILE A 8 4.23 23.44 -9.49
C ILE A 8 4.63 23.88 -8.08
N GLU A 9 3.67 23.86 -7.16
CA GLU A 9 3.88 24.31 -5.78
C GLU A 9 4.91 23.47 -5.02
N PHE A 10 4.89 22.17 -5.22
CA PHE A 10 5.77 21.20 -4.53
C PHE A 10 6.94 20.69 -5.39
N GLU A 11 7.25 21.32 -6.51
CA GLU A 11 8.27 20.88 -7.48
C GLU A 11 9.59 20.46 -6.81
N LYS A 12 10.06 21.24 -5.85
CA LYS A 12 11.33 20.98 -5.13
C LYS A 12 11.30 19.77 -4.21
N HIS A 13 10.10 19.27 -3.90
CA HIS A 13 9.86 18.10 -3.03
C HIS A 13 9.46 16.86 -3.81
N ILE A 14 9.28 16.97 -5.12
CA ILE A 14 8.85 15.87 -5.98
C ILE A 14 10.08 15.19 -6.58
N ILE A 15 10.29 13.93 -6.21
CA ILE A 15 11.37 13.09 -6.77
C ILE A 15 10.91 12.44 -8.08
N LYS A 16 9.70 11.89 -8.09
CA LYS A 16 9.06 11.26 -9.25
C LYS A 16 7.59 11.68 -9.33
N TRP A 17 7.08 11.85 -10.54
CA TRP A 17 5.70 12.26 -10.77
C TRP A 17 5.02 11.41 -11.84
N GLY A 18 3.82 10.94 -11.52
CA GLY A 18 2.99 10.20 -12.47
C GLY A 18 3.44 8.77 -12.72
N TYR A 19 2.98 8.22 -13.83
CA TYR A 19 3.24 6.83 -14.22
C TYR A 19 4.71 6.59 -14.57
N GLN A 20 5.28 5.52 -14.03
CA GLN A 20 6.64 5.10 -14.34
C GLN A 20 6.66 4.21 -15.59
N LYS A 21 7.53 4.53 -16.55
CA LYS A 21 7.56 3.85 -17.85
C LYS A 21 8.17 2.45 -17.78
N SER A 22 9.05 2.19 -16.83
CA SER A 22 9.67 0.89 -16.64
C SER A 22 9.27 0.29 -15.29
N ILE A 23 9.21 -1.03 -15.25
CA ILE A 23 8.95 -1.77 -14.00
C ILE A 23 10.06 -1.55 -12.97
N ASN A 24 11.31 -1.38 -13.42
CA ASN A 24 12.43 -1.12 -12.53
C ASN A 24 12.31 0.26 -11.87
N ASP A 25 11.95 1.31 -12.63
CA ASP A 25 11.70 2.64 -12.05
C ASP A 25 10.56 2.61 -11.03
N TYR A 26 9.53 1.82 -11.27
CA TYR A 26 8.42 1.64 -10.33
C TYR A 26 8.89 0.93 -9.05
N ILE A 27 9.63 -0.16 -9.19
CA ILE A 27 10.18 -0.91 -8.05
C ILE A 27 11.12 -0.01 -7.23
N ASP A 28 11.99 0.76 -7.88
CA ASP A 28 12.88 1.71 -7.21
C ASP A 28 12.09 2.75 -6.42
N CYS A 29 10.99 3.27 -6.98
CA CYS A 29 10.10 4.18 -6.24
C CYS A 29 9.53 3.52 -4.98
N LEU A 30 9.12 2.25 -5.04
CA LEU A 30 8.61 1.53 -3.88
C LEU A 30 9.68 1.36 -2.79
N PHE A 31 10.90 0.96 -3.17
CA PHE A 31 12.01 0.80 -2.22
C PHE A 31 12.51 2.11 -1.61
N MET A 32 12.34 3.24 -2.32
CA MET A 32 12.68 4.57 -1.83
C MET A 32 11.60 5.16 -0.92
N SER A 33 10.39 4.58 -0.93
CA SER A 33 9.24 5.11 -0.19
C SER A 33 9.17 4.55 1.23
N ASP A 34 8.77 5.36 2.17
CA ASP A 34 8.51 4.96 3.55
C ASP A 34 7.02 4.86 3.88
N ILE A 35 6.20 5.71 3.25
CA ILE A 35 4.78 5.85 3.55
C ILE A 35 4.01 5.92 2.24
N ILE A 36 2.90 5.18 2.15
CA ILE A 36 1.94 5.28 1.04
C ILE A 36 0.57 5.71 1.57
N PRO A 37 0.20 7.00 1.48
CA PRO A 37 -1.16 7.44 1.75
C PRO A 37 -2.05 7.14 0.54
N VAL A 38 -3.16 6.46 0.76
CA VAL A 38 -4.14 6.08 -0.27
C VAL A 38 -5.43 6.82 -0.05
N THR A 39 -5.89 7.55 -1.09
CA THR A 39 -7.13 8.34 -1.06
C THR A 39 -8.17 7.83 -2.06
N SER A 40 -7.94 6.70 -2.69
CA SER A 40 -8.82 6.11 -3.70
C SER A 40 -10.23 5.86 -3.18
N ASN A 41 -11.23 6.23 -3.98
CA ASN A 41 -12.62 5.91 -3.71
C ASN A 41 -13.01 4.52 -4.22
N HIS A 42 -12.28 4.00 -5.19
CA HIS A 42 -12.51 2.71 -5.82
C HIS A 42 -11.20 1.93 -5.89
N ASP A 43 -11.19 0.77 -5.28
CA ASP A 43 -10.13 -0.21 -5.38
C ASP A 43 -10.71 -1.57 -5.03
N PHE A 44 -10.52 -2.56 -5.88
CA PHE A 44 -11.08 -3.89 -5.67
C PHE A 44 -10.24 -4.72 -4.69
N PHE A 45 -8.92 -4.72 -4.86
CA PHE A 45 -8.02 -5.51 -4.03
C PHE A 45 -6.88 -4.68 -3.42
N GLY A 46 -6.42 -3.63 -4.10
CA GLY A 46 -5.27 -2.84 -3.66
C GLY A 46 -3.93 -3.46 -4.02
N ILE A 47 -3.78 -3.95 -5.26
CA ILE A 47 -2.53 -4.58 -5.73
C ILE A 47 -1.33 -3.67 -5.48
N SER A 48 -1.41 -2.40 -5.88
CA SER A 48 -0.33 -1.42 -5.68
C SER A 48 0.01 -1.19 -4.21
N VAL A 49 -0.99 -1.26 -3.33
CA VAL A 49 -0.79 -1.19 -1.88
C VAL A 49 -0.07 -2.45 -1.38
N MET A 50 -0.44 -3.63 -1.87
CA MET A 50 0.22 -4.87 -1.48
C MET A 50 1.67 -4.93 -1.97
N GLU A 51 1.96 -4.42 -3.17
CA GLU A 51 3.32 -4.28 -3.68
C GLU A 51 4.15 -3.34 -2.80
N ALA A 52 3.61 -2.18 -2.43
CA ALA A 52 4.25 -1.24 -1.52
C ALA A 52 4.51 -1.87 -0.14
N VAL A 53 3.52 -2.54 0.44
CA VAL A 53 3.64 -3.25 1.73
C VAL A 53 4.65 -4.38 1.65
N PHE A 54 4.75 -5.07 0.52
CA PHE A 54 5.79 -6.09 0.30
C PHE A 54 7.20 -5.49 0.31
N CYS A 55 7.34 -4.23 -0.14
CA CYS A 55 8.58 -3.45 -0.08
C CYS A 55 8.79 -2.73 1.27
N ASN A 56 8.02 -3.08 2.30
CA ASN A 56 8.03 -2.48 3.65
C ASN A 56 7.59 -1.00 3.71
N VAL A 57 6.84 -0.52 2.73
CA VAL A 57 6.22 0.81 2.76
C VAL A 57 5.04 0.79 3.72
N TRP A 58 4.95 1.78 4.61
CA TRP A 58 3.87 1.90 5.59
C TRP A 58 2.60 2.43 4.94
N PRO A 59 1.50 1.66 4.88
CA PRO A 59 0.27 2.11 4.25
C PRO A 59 -0.60 2.92 5.22
N ILE A 60 -1.22 3.99 4.71
CA ILE A 60 -2.27 4.74 5.39
C ILE A 60 -3.49 4.71 4.48
N LEU A 61 -4.51 3.96 4.86
CA LEU A 61 -5.59 3.49 3.99
C LEU A 61 -6.96 3.96 4.47
N PRO A 62 -7.92 4.23 3.59
CA PRO A 62 -9.29 4.51 4.02
C PRO A 62 -9.93 3.25 4.64
N ASP A 63 -10.67 3.42 5.75
CA ASP A 63 -11.41 2.33 6.40
C ASP A 63 -12.65 1.94 5.59
N ARG A 64 -12.42 1.44 4.39
CA ARG A 64 -13.44 0.99 3.41
C ARG A 64 -12.87 -0.02 2.43
N LEU A 65 -13.73 -0.56 1.59
CA LEU A 65 -13.38 -1.52 0.53
C LEU A 65 -12.64 -2.75 1.08
N SER A 66 -11.78 -3.33 0.27
CA SER A 66 -10.93 -4.48 0.61
C SER A 66 -9.95 -4.19 1.77
N TYR A 67 -9.62 -2.93 2.04
CA TYR A 67 -8.65 -2.58 3.08
C TYR A 67 -9.08 -2.99 4.48
N ARG A 68 -10.39 -3.01 4.77
CA ARG A 68 -10.93 -3.55 6.03
C ARG A 68 -10.56 -5.02 6.21
N GLU A 69 -10.72 -5.81 5.17
CA GLU A 69 -10.40 -7.24 5.20
C GLU A 69 -8.90 -7.47 5.30
N LEU A 70 -8.13 -6.72 4.53
CA LEU A 70 -6.69 -6.89 4.43
C LEU A 70 -5.95 -6.45 5.70
N PHE A 71 -6.40 -5.39 6.37
CA PHE A 71 -5.70 -4.76 7.50
C PHE A 71 -6.47 -4.84 8.81
N LYS A 72 -7.74 -4.39 8.88
CA LYS A 72 -8.50 -4.32 10.12
C LYS A 72 -8.69 -5.69 10.75
N ASN A 73 -9.10 -6.67 9.97
CA ASN A 73 -9.33 -8.04 10.43
C ASN A 73 -8.03 -8.78 10.79
N LYS A 74 -6.87 -8.18 10.53
CA LYS A 74 -5.54 -8.70 10.86
C LYS A 74 -4.87 -7.95 12.01
N GLY A 75 -5.59 -7.04 12.68
CA GLY A 75 -5.08 -6.28 13.80
C GLY A 75 -4.29 -5.02 13.44
N HIS A 76 -4.32 -4.57 12.17
CA HIS A 76 -3.60 -3.37 11.71
C HIS A 76 -4.55 -2.16 11.58
N ILE A 77 -5.31 -1.87 12.64
CA ILE A 77 -6.27 -0.75 12.68
C ILE A 77 -5.55 0.60 12.60
N GLU A 78 -4.33 0.68 13.08
CA GLU A 78 -3.49 1.87 13.05
C GLU A 78 -3.23 2.39 11.64
N ASN A 79 -3.32 1.52 10.63
CA ASN A 79 -3.15 1.88 9.23
C ASN A 79 -4.42 2.48 8.59
N LEU A 80 -5.57 2.42 9.27
CA LEU A 80 -6.85 2.81 8.68
C LEU A 80 -7.32 4.19 9.17
N TYR A 81 -7.89 4.99 8.27
CA TYR A 81 -8.50 6.29 8.57
C TYR A 81 -9.94 6.36 8.04
N THR A 82 -10.78 7.18 8.67
CA THR A 82 -12.21 7.34 8.32
C THR A 82 -12.54 8.72 7.73
N ASN A 83 -11.67 9.72 7.93
CA ASN A 83 -11.84 11.08 7.43
C ASN A 83 -10.50 11.77 7.22
N ASP A 84 -10.52 12.92 6.56
CA ASP A 84 -9.31 13.66 6.17
C ASP A 84 -8.47 14.11 7.37
N ASN A 85 -9.10 14.49 8.49
CA ASN A 85 -8.36 14.87 9.70
C ASN A 85 -7.55 13.68 10.25
N GLN A 86 -8.14 12.48 10.26
CA GLN A 86 -7.42 11.26 10.65
C GLN A 86 -6.30 10.92 9.67
N LEU A 87 -6.53 11.10 8.36
CA LEU A 87 -5.49 10.90 7.35
C LEU A 87 -4.27 11.79 7.65
N ILE A 88 -4.49 13.09 7.84
CA ILE A 88 -3.42 14.05 8.15
C ILE A 88 -2.69 13.66 9.45
N THR A 89 -3.44 13.39 10.52
CA THR A 89 -2.87 13.00 11.81
C THR A 89 -2.02 11.72 11.70
N LYS A 90 -2.47 10.74 10.91
CA LYS A 90 -1.73 9.49 10.71
C LYS A 90 -0.47 9.69 9.87
N ILE A 91 -0.51 10.55 8.86
CA ILE A 91 0.69 10.91 8.08
C ILE A 91 1.71 11.59 9.00
N GLU A 92 1.30 12.58 9.78
CA GLU A 92 2.19 13.25 10.75
C GLU A 92 2.78 12.30 11.77
N ALA A 93 1.96 11.39 12.33
CA ALA A 93 2.43 10.39 13.27
C ALA A 93 3.43 9.42 12.62
N ALA A 94 3.18 8.98 11.40
CA ALA A 94 4.09 8.11 10.65
C ALA A 94 5.44 8.80 10.38
N ILE A 95 5.42 10.07 9.97
CA ILE A 95 6.65 10.86 9.76
C ILE A 95 7.44 11.00 11.07
N LYS A 96 6.78 11.34 12.18
CA LYS A 96 7.43 11.47 13.51
C LYS A 96 8.05 10.15 14.00
N ASN A 97 7.45 9.02 13.63
CA ASN A 97 7.87 7.69 14.05
C ASN A 97 8.52 6.87 12.93
N ILE A 98 9.13 7.51 11.95
CA ILE A 98 9.64 6.88 10.73
C ILE A 98 10.57 5.69 10.99
N HIS A 99 11.43 5.78 11.99
CA HIS A 99 12.33 4.70 12.36
C HIS A 99 11.60 3.47 12.92
N GLN A 100 10.49 3.68 13.61
CA GLN A 100 9.69 2.57 14.16
C GLN A 100 8.90 1.87 13.05
N ILE A 101 8.28 2.63 12.16
CA ILE A 101 7.48 2.04 11.07
C ILE A 101 8.34 1.26 10.06
N ARG A 102 9.56 1.70 9.80
CA ARG A 102 10.52 0.96 8.95
C ARG A 102 10.87 -0.43 9.49
N ASN A 103 10.80 -0.61 10.81
CA ASN A 103 11.09 -1.87 11.47
C ASN A 103 9.85 -2.77 11.62
N GLN A 104 8.67 -2.30 11.25
CA GLN A 104 7.45 -3.10 11.35
C GLN A 104 7.31 -4.04 10.15
N ALA A 105 7.20 -5.32 10.45
CA ALA A 105 7.16 -6.38 9.44
C ALA A 105 5.76 -6.56 8.82
N LEU A 106 5.21 -5.51 8.17
CA LEU A 106 3.95 -5.62 7.43
C LEU A 106 4.03 -6.49 6.18
N LYS A 107 5.23 -6.76 5.70
CA LYS A 107 5.47 -7.64 4.54
C LYS A 107 4.72 -8.97 4.61
N LYS A 108 4.53 -9.53 5.82
CA LYS A 108 3.74 -10.75 6.03
C LYS A 108 2.28 -10.62 5.60
N VAL A 109 1.71 -9.41 5.60
CA VAL A 109 0.35 -9.16 5.13
C VAL A 109 0.28 -9.38 3.62
N ALA A 110 1.27 -8.91 2.87
CA ALA A 110 1.34 -9.05 1.42
C ALA A 110 1.82 -10.45 0.97
N GLN A 111 2.72 -11.09 1.70
CA GLN A 111 3.27 -12.42 1.37
C GLN A 111 2.23 -13.52 1.22
N LYS A 112 1.05 -13.38 1.83
CA LYS A 112 -0.05 -14.35 1.68
C LYS A 112 -0.58 -14.40 0.24
N TYR A 113 -0.45 -13.28 -0.46
CA TYR A 113 -0.96 -13.09 -1.81
C TYR A 113 0.12 -13.29 -2.87
N ASP A 114 1.30 -13.78 -2.48
CA ASP A 114 2.35 -14.17 -3.41
C ASP A 114 1.86 -15.31 -4.31
N TRP A 115 1.86 -15.04 -5.62
CA TRP A 115 1.35 -15.96 -6.63
C TRP A 115 2.13 -17.27 -6.66
N ASN A 116 3.44 -17.25 -6.42
CA ASN A 116 4.24 -18.48 -6.35
C ASN A 116 3.75 -19.45 -5.27
N ARG A 117 3.14 -18.91 -4.21
CA ARG A 117 2.52 -19.69 -3.14
C ARG A 117 1.07 -20.05 -3.48
N LEU A 118 0.30 -19.08 -3.95
CA LEU A 118 -1.14 -19.26 -4.20
C LEU A 118 -1.40 -20.19 -5.38
N ALA A 119 -0.60 -20.16 -6.44
CA ALA A 119 -0.78 -21.03 -7.61
C ALA A 119 -0.89 -22.50 -7.19
N ARG A 120 0.00 -22.98 -6.34
CA ARG A 120 -0.02 -24.36 -5.85
C ARG A 120 -1.30 -24.71 -5.07
N VAL A 121 -1.83 -23.73 -4.33
CA VAL A 121 -3.08 -23.93 -3.57
C VAL A 121 -4.26 -24.05 -4.54
N TYR A 122 -4.33 -23.15 -5.52
CA TYR A 122 -5.37 -23.17 -6.55
C TYR A 122 -5.30 -24.46 -7.39
N ASP A 123 -4.12 -24.87 -7.83
CA ASP A 123 -3.93 -26.12 -8.59
C ASP A 123 -4.45 -27.30 -7.79
N SER A 124 -4.10 -27.40 -6.51
CA SER A 124 -4.59 -28.49 -5.63
C SER A 124 -6.11 -28.47 -5.45
N GLU A 125 -6.74 -27.29 -5.34
CA GLU A 125 -8.20 -27.20 -5.22
C GLU A 125 -8.90 -27.56 -6.54
N ILE A 126 -8.36 -27.13 -7.69
CA ILE A 126 -8.89 -27.50 -9.01
C ILE A 126 -8.82 -29.01 -9.22
N GLU A 127 -7.70 -29.65 -8.88
CA GLU A 127 -7.55 -31.12 -8.99
C GLU A 127 -8.59 -31.90 -8.16
N LYS A 128 -9.02 -31.36 -7.01
CA LYS A 128 -10.08 -31.99 -6.19
C LYS A 128 -11.46 -31.93 -6.84
N ILE A 129 -11.72 -30.90 -7.63
CA ILE A 129 -13.03 -30.71 -8.28
C ILE A 129 -13.12 -31.54 -9.58
N THR A 130 -11.99 -31.83 -10.19
CA THR A 130 -11.92 -32.58 -11.47
C THR A 130 -11.83 -34.10 -11.32
N LYS A 131 -11.77 -34.59 -10.09
CA LYS A 131 -11.87 -36.04 -9.74
C LYS A 131 -13.29 -36.38 -9.34
#